data_51a0a9bef14fbbaadcff4003fafbfd39
#
_entry.id   51a0a9bef14fbbaadcff4003fafbfd39
#
_cell.length_a   1.000
_cell.length_b   1.000
_cell.length_c   1.000
_cell.angle_alpha   90.00
_cell.angle_beta   90.00
_cell.angle_gamma   90.00
#
_symmetry.space_group_name_H-M   'P 1'
#
loop_
_entity.id
_entity.type
_entity.pdbx_description
1 polymer ?
#
loop_
_entity_poly.entity_id
_entity_poly.type
_entity_poly.pdbx_seq_one_letter_code
_entity_poly.pdbx_strand_id
1 'polypeptide(L)'
;MLRITGGKVYDPANNINGVVKDICIADGRIVADVEGGRILNATGMVVFPGGVDIHTHVAGAALNFARGMTPENQRRAVPILHKGERRAGIGGPTPTTYATGYLYAGMGWTTVVEAAVPVLTAKHTHEELRDTPIVDKACCLLMANNELVLDLLEAEEIERAKQVVSWLIRAAKVYGVKAVNPGGVTAWKWGKDAKNLAEPIEGYSKTTPAKIISSLAQIVDELRLPHPLHIHCNNLGAPGNVVTTIETMKILEGRRAHMAHLQFHAYGGDDWHNLRSEAATLADYFNSQLNLTADAGAILFGDAVTITADGPWQHLLYQLTGRKWGNLDVENETGCGIVPYTYRPNNLVNAVQWAVGLELLLLINDPWRIFLTTDHPNGACFWRYPEIINLLTSAEFRRERLKRLPAKALERMTLMDLDREYTLSEIAIIISAGPARALGLTRKGHLGIGADADVTIYHDNPDAYQMFKVPRYLIKAGEIVVEEGDIRHMPEGREFLVQPPCDEKIEEYLRPIFQQVYTMSFDNYPVEMDRIAKPEIQNCK
;
A
#
# COMPACT_ATOMS: atom_id res chain seq x y z
N MET A 1 -12.29 28.08 11.69
CA MET A 1 -10.96 28.69 11.45
C MET A 1 -10.01 28.30 12.58
N LEU A 2 -8.77 27.95 12.23
CA LEU A 2 -7.71 27.54 13.17
C LEU A 2 -6.37 28.11 12.70
N ARG A 3 -5.55 28.60 13.63
CA ARG A 3 -4.15 29.00 13.40
C ARG A 3 -3.23 28.14 14.28
N ILE A 4 -2.32 27.40 13.69
CA ILE A 4 -1.26 26.66 14.36
C ILE A 4 -0.04 27.57 14.38
N THR A 5 0.52 27.85 15.57
CA THR A 5 1.62 28.82 15.73
C THR A 5 2.84 28.18 16.36
N GLY A 6 4.05 28.66 15.99
CA GLY A 6 5.30 28.35 16.67
C GLY A 6 5.88 26.95 16.43
N GLY A 7 5.25 26.10 15.59
CA GLY A 7 5.73 24.76 15.28
C GLY A 7 6.85 24.75 14.23
N LYS A 8 7.77 23.78 14.32
CA LYS A 8 8.77 23.49 13.27
C LYS A 8 8.09 22.68 12.16
N VAL A 9 7.88 23.29 11.00
CA VAL A 9 7.16 22.70 9.87
C VAL A 9 8.10 21.92 8.95
N TYR A 10 7.74 20.67 8.65
CA TYR A 10 8.38 19.82 7.66
C TYR A 10 7.38 19.56 6.52
N ASP A 11 7.48 20.35 5.46
CA ASP A 11 6.64 20.27 4.27
C ASP A 11 7.53 20.30 3.01
N PRO A 12 8.15 19.15 2.67
CA PRO A 12 9.12 19.07 1.58
C PRO A 12 8.52 19.39 0.20
N ALA A 13 7.22 19.18 0.00
CA ALA A 13 6.55 19.53 -1.24
C ALA A 13 6.53 21.06 -1.50
N ASN A 14 6.67 21.87 -0.44
CA ASN A 14 6.77 23.32 -0.49
C ASN A 14 8.16 23.83 -0.07
N ASN A 15 9.20 22.97 -0.11
CA ASN A 15 10.59 23.28 0.27
C ASN A 15 10.74 23.84 1.70
N ILE A 16 9.90 23.40 2.65
CA ILE A 16 9.95 23.79 4.06
C ILE A 16 10.56 22.65 4.86
N ASN A 17 11.71 22.90 5.49
CA ASN A 17 12.47 21.91 6.25
C ASN A 17 12.80 22.45 7.65
N GLY A 18 11.94 22.14 8.64
CA GLY A 18 12.15 22.49 10.04
C GLY A 18 12.06 23.99 10.34
N VAL A 19 11.39 24.76 9.50
CA VAL A 19 11.21 26.20 9.69
C VAL A 19 10.03 26.46 10.62
N VAL A 20 10.21 27.34 11.60
CA VAL A 20 9.10 27.81 12.44
C VAL A 20 8.18 28.68 11.60
N LYS A 21 6.95 28.21 11.42
CA LYS A 21 5.97 28.86 10.54
C LYS A 21 4.56 28.60 11.02
N ASP A 22 3.69 29.61 10.91
CA ASP A 22 2.26 29.46 11.16
C ASP A 22 1.56 28.73 10.00
N ILE A 23 0.61 27.88 10.35
CA ILE A 23 -0.30 27.23 9.41
C ILE A 23 -1.71 27.71 9.71
N CYS A 24 -2.36 28.31 8.71
CA CYS A 24 -3.71 28.85 8.80
C CYS A 24 -4.72 27.92 8.09
N ILE A 25 -5.84 27.66 8.75
CA ILE A 25 -6.86 26.71 8.29
C ILE A 25 -8.24 27.38 8.31
N ALA A 26 -8.93 27.32 7.20
CA ALA A 26 -10.34 27.69 7.06
C ALA A 26 -11.07 26.70 6.14
N ASP A 27 -12.29 26.35 6.47
CA ASP A 27 -13.19 25.50 5.66
C ASP A 27 -12.54 24.19 5.20
N GLY A 28 -11.79 23.55 6.09
CA GLY A 28 -11.08 22.29 5.82
C GLY A 28 -9.86 22.39 4.90
N ARG A 29 -9.37 23.62 4.63
CA ARG A 29 -8.25 23.91 3.73
C ARG A 29 -7.16 24.70 4.42
N ILE A 30 -5.94 24.52 3.92
CA ILE A 30 -4.82 25.41 4.24
C ILE A 30 -5.01 26.72 3.48
N VAL A 31 -4.96 27.85 4.19
CA VAL A 31 -5.13 29.19 3.61
C VAL A 31 -3.94 30.09 3.97
N ALA A 32 -3.81 31.23 3.28
CA ALA A 32 -2.69 32.15 3.50
C ALA A 32 -2.73 32.78 4.90
N ASP A 33 -3.92 33.17 5.34
CA ASP A 33 -4.14 33.81 6.65
C ASP A 33 -5.59 33.62 7.11
N VAL A 34 -5.84 33.79 8.41
CA VAL A 34 -7.18 33.79 9.00
C VAL A 34 -7.30 34.94 10.00
N GLU A 35 -8.41 35.69 9.92
CA GLU A 35 -8.75 36.70 10.92
C GLU A 35 -9.58 36.06 12.05
N GLY A 36 -9.03 36.03 13.26
CA GLY A 36 -9.67 35.38 14.41
C GLY A 36 -9.56 33.84 14.36
N GLY A 37 -10.47 33.16 15.06
CA GLY A 37 -10.48 31.71 15.18
C GLY A 37 -9.66 31.17 16.36
N ARG A 38 -9.60 29.85 16.50
CA ARG A 38 -8.84 29.16 17.54
C ARG A 38 -7.34 29.24 17.24
N ILE A 39 -6.53 29.53 18.25
CA ILE A 39 -5.06 29.45 18.17
C ILE A 39 -4.63 28.15 18.85
N LEU A 40 -3.79 27.36 18.15
CA LEU A 40 -3.14 26.16 18.66
C LEU A 40 -1.63 26.44 18.73
N ASN A 41 -1.11 26.50 19.94
CA ASN A 41 0.33 26.70 20.15
C ASN A 41 1.08 25.38 19.97
N ALA A 42 1.96 25.31 18.97
CA ALA A 42 2.82 24.19 18.65
C ALA A 42 4.31 24.47 18.94
N THR A 43 4.62 25.46 19.81
CA THR A 43 6.00 25.77 20.19
C THR A 43 6.68 24.54 20.81
N GLY A 44 7.87 24.21 20.33
CA GLY A 44 8.60 23.00 20.75
C GLY A 44 8.08 21.70 20.15
N MET A 45 7.21 21.78 19.14
CA MET A 45 6.66 20.63 18.43
C MET A 45 7.05 20.66 16.95
N VAL A 46 6.93 19.51 16.30
CA VAL A 46 7.12 19.34 14.86
C VAL A 46 5.78 19.16 14.17
N VAL A 47 5.63 19.76 12.99
CA VAL A 47 4.39 19.79 12.20
C VAL A 47 4.63 19.15 10.84
N PHE A 48 3.83 18.15 10.52
CA PHE A 48 3.89 17.39 9.27
C PHE A 48 2.54 17.45 8.55
N PRO A 49 2.51 17.27 7.22
CA PRO A 49 1.29 16.85 6.55
C PRO A 49 0.84 15.48 7.10
N GLY A 50 -0.46 15.22 7.13
CA GLY A 50 -0.99 13.92 7.52
C GLY A 50 -0.42 12.78 6.69
N GLY A 51 -0.11 11.64 7.34
CA GLY A 51 0.48 10.48 6.67
C GLY A 51 -0.44 9.89 5.60
N VAL A 52 0.17 9.33 4.55
CA VAL A 52 -0.48 8.66 3.43
C VAL A 52 0.13 7.27 3.29
N ASP A 53 -0.68 6.23 3.49
CA ASP A 53 -0.30 4.84 3.24
C ASP A 53 -0.75 4.43 1.85
N ILE A 54 0.21 4.23 0.95
CA ILE A 54 -0.06 3.93 -0.46
C ILE A 54 -0.37 2.45 -0.71
N HIS A 55 -0.05 1.58 0.26
CA HIS A 55 -0.17 0.15 0.09
C HIS A 55 -0.46 -0.57 1.42
N THR A 56 -1.72 -0.88 1.64
CA THR A 56 -2.17 -1.61 2.83
C THR A 56 -3.39 -2.48 2.49
N HIS A 57 -3.64 -3.53 3.28
CA HIS A 57 -4.86 -4.34 3.17
C HIS A 57 -5.71 -4.14 4.42
N VAL A 58 -6.76 -3.35 4.29
CA VAL A 58 -7.59 -2.89 5.42
C VAL A 58 -9.07 -3.20 5.26
N ALA A 59 -9.46 -3.69 4.08
CA ALA A 59 -10.85 -4.00 3.76
C ALA A 59 -10.97 -5.22 2.83
N GLY A 60 -12.16 -5.78 2.75
CA GLY A 60 -12.48 -6.84 1.82
C GLY A 60 -12.54 -8.25 2.43
N ALA A 61 -13.10 -9.17 1.63
CA ALA A 61 -13.40 -10.54 2.05
C ALA A 61 -12.16 -11.31 2.55
N ALA A 62 -11.00 -11.10 1.92
CA ALA A 62 -9.76 -11.77 2.28
C ALA A 62 -9.29 -11.41 3.70
N LEU A 63 -9.37 -10.13 4.07
CA LEU A 63 -9.01 -9.67 5.43
C LEU A 63 -9.95 -10.24 6.50
N ASN A 64 -11.24 -10.31 6.21
CA ASN A 64 -12.23 -10.91 7.11
C ASN A 64 -11.99 -12.40 7.31
N PHE A 65 -11.68 -13.11 6.24
CA PHE A 65 -11.34 -14.53 6.31
C PHE A 65 -10.06 -14.73 7.14
N ALA A 66 -9.03 -13.91 6.92
CA ALA A 66 -7.79 -13.92 7.70
C ALA A 66 -8.04 -13.70 9.20
N ARG A 67 -8.91 -12.75 9.54
CA ARG A 67 -9.33 -12.51 10.94
C ARG A 67 -10.02 -13.72 11.53
N GLY A 68 -10.91 -14.37 10.78
CA GLY A 68 -11.58 -15.61 11.20
C GLY A 68 -10.62 -16.78 11.41
N MET A 69 -9.53 -16.84 10.66
CA MET A 69 -8.49 -17.88 10.81
C MET A 69 -7.61 -17.68 12.05
N THR A 70 -7.54 -16.48 12.62
CA THR A 70 -6.60 -16.11 13.70
C THR A 70 -7.30 -15.61 14.97
N PRO A 71 -8.29 -16.34 15.53
CA PRO A 71 -8.99 -15.88 16.73
C PRO A 71 -8.04 -15.69 17.93
N GLU A 72 -6.92 -16.39 17.97
CA GLU A 72 -5.88 -16.24 18.98
C GLU A 72 -5.23 -14.86 18.96
N ASN A 73 -5.10 -14.22 17.80
CA ASN A 73 -4.52 -12.89 17.65
C ASN A 73 -5.43 -11.79 18.19
N GLN A 74 -6.74 -12.01 18.16
CA GLN A 74 -7.71 -11.05 18.69
C GLN A 74 -7.61 -10.90 20.23
N ARG A 75 -7.08 -11.90 20.91
CA ARG A 75 -6.81 -11.87 22.35
C ARG A 75 -5.56 -11.06 22.72
N ARG A 76 -4.71 -10.76 21.75
CA ARG A 76 -3.50 -9.93 21.88
C ARG A 76 -3.76 -8.53 21.33
N ALA A 77 -4.89 -7.96 21.69
CA ALA A 77 -5.34 -6.68 21.17
C ALA A 77 -4.27 -5.59 21.33
N VAL A 78 -4.07 -4.84 20.28
CA VAL A 78 -3.33 -3.57 20.34
C VAL A 78 -4.20 -2.58 21.09
N PRO A 79 -3.69 -1.89 22.12
CA PRO A 79 -4.44 -0.86 22.80
C PRO A 79 -4.83 0.26 21.83
N ILE A 80 -6.14 0.50 21.73
CA ILE A 80 -6.67 1.63 20.97
C ILE A 80 -6.90 2.76 21.98
N LEU A 81 -6.03 3.76 21.92
CA LEU A 81 -6.12 4.92 22.79
C LEU A 81 -7.27 5.81 22.32
N HIS A 82 -8.36 5.83 23.07
CA HIS A 82 -9.38 6.83 22.85
C HIS A 82 -10.34 6.92 24.04
N LYS A 83 -10.93 8.09 24.22
CA LYS A 83 -12.00 8.42 25.16
C LYS A 83 -13.19 8.99 24.40
N GLY A 84 -14.36 8.93 25.00
CA GLY A 84 -15.59 9.45 24.41
C GLY A 84 -16.38 8.44 23.57
N GLU A 85 -17.18 8.93 22.65
CA GLU A 85 -18.00 8.09 21.77
C GLU A 85 -17.13 7.30 20.81
N ARG A 86 -17.28 6.01 20.84
CA ARG A 86 -16.60 5.11 19.92
C ARG A 86 -17.47 3.94 19.54
N ARG A 87 -17.21 3.39 18.38
CA ARG A 87 -17.68 2.06 18.03
C ARG A 87 -16.65 1.03 18.48
N ALA A 88 -17.12 -0.12 18.92
CA ALA A 88 -16.25 -1.22 19.31
C ALA A 88 -15.42 -1.69 18.10
N GLY A 89 -14.15 -2.00 18.35
CA GLY A 89 -13.25 -2.55 17.34
C GLY A 89 -12.27 -3.51 17.98
N ILE A 90 -11.73 -4.40 17.16
CA ILE A 90 -10.71 -5.37 17.56
C ILE A 90 -9.42 -5.01 16.84
N GLY A 91 -8.35 -4.80 17.59
CA GLY A 91 -6.99 -4.67 17.06
C GLY A 91 -6.39 -6.05 16.76
N GLY A 92 -5.10 -6.09 16.53
CA GLY A 92 -4.37 -7.31 16.15
C GLY A 92 -3.90 -7.24 14.70
N PRO A 93 -3.24 -8.27 14.16
CA PRO A 93 -2.69 -8.25 12.81
C PRO A 93 -3.71 -7.99 11.69
N THR A 94 -4.98 -8.29 11.94
CA THR A 94 -6.10 -8.04 11.02
C THR A 94 -7.22 -7.28 11.76
N PRO A 95 -7.05 -5.97 12.02
CA PRO A 95 -8.00 -5.19 12.79
C PRO A 95 -9.35 -5.07 12.07
N THR A 96 -10.41 -4.80 12.84
CA THR A 96 -11.72 -4.46 12.28
C THR A 96 -11.70 -3.03 11.70
N THR A 97 -12.67 -2.68 10.88
CA THR A 97 -12.76 -1.40 10.18
C THR A 97 -12.61 -0.20 11.10
N TYR A 98 -13.38 -0.16 12.21
CA TYR A 98 -13.26 0.94 13.18
C TYR A 98 -11.89 1.00 13.86
N ALA A 99 -11.36 -0.16 14.27
CA ALA A 99 -10.03 -0.24 14.88
C ALA A 99 -8.94 0.25 13.90
N THR A 100 -9.06 -0.09 12.62
CA THR A 100 -8.16 0.38 11.55
C THR A 100 -8.11 1.90 11.50
N GLY A 101 -9.26 2.57 11.40
CA GLY A 101 -9.31 4.04 11.39
C GLY A 101 -8.71 4.67 12.65
N TYR A 102 -8.99 4.10 13.83
CA TYR A 102 -8.43 4.60 15.09
C TYR A 102 -6.91 4.42 15.18
N LEU A 103 -6.40 3.28 14.73
CA LEU A 103 -4.97 2.98 14.76
C LEU A 103 -4.19 3.89 13.79
N TYR A 104 -4.70 4.13 12.57
CA TYR A 104 -4.09 5.07 11.65
C TYR A 104 -4.12 6.51 12.18
N ALA A 105 -5.27 6.98 12.64
CA ALA A 105 -5.39 8.31 13.23
C ALA A 105 -4.51 8.47 14.48
N GLY A 106 -4.42 7.41 15.30
CA GLY A 106 -3.58 7.38 16.50
C GLY A 106 -2.08 7.48 16.24
N MET A 107 -1.62 7.32 14.99
CA MET A 107 -0.24 7.55 14.56
C MET A 107 -0.07 8.85 13.75
N GLY A 108 -1.17 9.50 13.34
CA GLY A 108 -1.10 10.70 12.52
C GLY A 108 -1.26 10.47 11.01
N TRP A 109 -1.74 9.32 10.58
CA TRP A 109 -2.08 9.05 9.17
C TRP A 109 -3.51 9.47 8.86
N THR A 110 -3.71 10.04 7.69
CA THR A 110 -4.99 10.62 7.25
C THR A 110 -5.53 10.05 5.96
N THR A 111 -4.75 9.23 5.26
CA THR A 111 -5.13 8.63 3.98
C THR A 111 -4.54 7.23 3.85
N VAL A 112 -5.34 6.28 3.36
CA VAL A 112 -4.95 4.88 3.15
C VAL A 112 -5.43 4.37 1.80
N VAL A 113 -4.67 3.46 1.19
CA VAL A 113 -5.03 2.82 -0.08
C VAL A 113 -5.11 1.32 0.09
N GLU A 114 -6.32 0.76 -0.05
CA GLU A 114 -6.51 -0.69 -0.16
C GLU A 114 -5.94 -1.14 -1.51
N ALA A 115 -4.85 -1.89 -1.44
CA ALA A 115 -4.01 -2.13 -2.61
C ALA A 115 -4.53 -3.19 -3.57
N ALA A 116 -5.49 -4.05 -3.19
CA ALA A 116 -5.89 -5.18 -4.00
C ALA A 116 -7.36 -5.58 -3.83
N VAL A 117 -8.21 -5.06 -4.71
CA VAL A 117 -9.65 -5.31 -4.71
C VAL A 117 -10.04 -6.17 -5.91
N PRO A 118 -10.52 -7.40 -5.70
CA PRO A 118 -11.15 -8.17 -6.77
C PRO A 118 -12.46 -7.51 -7.22
N VAL A 119 -12.76 -7.54 -8.52
CA VAL A 119 -13.98 -6.91 -9.06
C VAL A 119 -15.24 -7.43 -8.39
N LEU A 120 -15.37 -8.76 -8.22
CA LEU A 120 -16.56 -9.39 -7.63
C LEU A 120 -16.79 -9.03 -6.15
N THR A 121 -15.74 -8.63 -5.42
CA THR A 121 -15.84 -8.25 -4.01
C THR A 121 -15.71 -6.76 -3.78
N ALA A 122 -15.70 -5.95 -4.83
CA ALA A 122 -15.56 -4.50 -4.73
C ALA A 122 -16.64 -3.86 -3.86
N LYS A 123 -17.90 -4.28 -4.00
CA LYS A 123 -19.02 -3.78 -3.17
C LYS A 123 -18.76 -4.00 -1.68
N HIS A 124 -18.36 -5.21 -1.29
CA HIS A 124 -18.01 -5.53 0.09
C HIS A 124 -16.84 -4.68 0.60
N THR A 125 -15.83 -4.48 -0.24
CA THR A 125 -14.67 -3.64 0.11
C THR A 125 -15.10 -2.19 0.38
N HIS A 126 -15.95 -1.61 -0.46
CA HIS A 126 -16.46 -0.25 -0.26
C HIS A 126 -17.30 -0.11 1.01
N GLU A 127 -18.14 -1.09 1.34
CA GLU A 127 -18.91 -1.11 2.59
C GLU A 127 -17.98 -1.07 3.81
N GLU A 128 -16.85 -1.80 3.79
CA GLU A 128 -15.86 -1.76 4.86
C GLU A 128 -15.02 -0.48 4.87
N LEU A 129 -14.64 0.05 3.71
CA LEU A 129 -13.97 1.34 3.61
C LEU A 129 -14.87 2.47 4.13
N ARG A 130 -16.17 2.42 3.85
CA ARG A 130 -17.16 3.36 4.40
C ARG A 130 -17.20 3.31 5.93
N ASP A 131 -17.12 2.10 6.51
CA ASP A 131 -17.11 1.90 7.96
C ASP A 131 -15.76 2.24 8.63
N THR A 132 -14.72 2.48 7.85
CA THR A 132 -13.40 2.88 8.38
C THR A 132 -13.39 4.39 8.63
N PRO A 133 -13.40 4.85 9.90
CA PRO A 133 -13.56 6.27 10.22
C PRO A 133 -12.27 7.07 10.05
N ILE A 134 -12.40 8.40 10.00
CA ILE A 134 -11.36 9.42 10.07
C ILE A 134 -10.53 9.52 8.79
N VAL A 135 -9.89 8.44 8.36
CA VAL A 135 -8.99 8.46 7.21
C VAL A 135 -9.73 8.58 5.88
N ASP A 136 -9.15 9.29 4.91
CA ASP A 136 -9.57 9.20 3.52
C ASP A 136 -9.08 7.89 2.91
N LYS A 137 -9.77 7.38 1.91
CA LYS A 137 -9.55 6.06 1.33
C LYS A 137 -9.44 6.12 -0.18
N ALA A 138 -8.74 5.16 -0.74
CA ALA A 138 -8.77 4.79 -2.15
C ALA A 138 -8.57 3.27 -2.26
N CYS A 139 -8.86 2.69 -3.41
CA CYS A 139 -8.58 1.27 -3.65
C CYS A 139 -8.13 1.02 -5.09
N CYS A 140 -7.33 -0.05 -5.28
CA CYS A 140 -6.83 -0.49 -6.57
C CYS A 140 -7.47 -1.81 -6.99
N LEU A 141 -7.95 -1.87 -8.23
CA LEU A 141 -8.61 -3.02 -8.81
C LEU A 141 -7.59 -4.03 -9.33
N LEU A 142 -7.73 -5.30 -8.96
CA LEU A 142 -6.98 -6.40 -9.56
C LEU A 142 -7.37 -6.56 -11.03
N MET A 143 -6.35 -6.72 -11.91
CA MET A 143 -6.61 -6.77 -13.36
C MET A 143 -5.71 -7.75 -14.11
N ALA A 144 -4.63 -8.23 -13.51
CA ALA A 144 -3.61 -9.02 -14.22
C ALA A 144 -3.99 -10.48 -14.49
N ASN A 145 -5.11 -10.93 -13.92
CA ASN A 145 -5.65 -12.27 -14.10
C ASN A 145 -7.15 -12.23 -14.40
N ASN A 146 -7.66 -11.07 -14.81
CA ASN A 146 -9.06 -10.91 -15.21
C ASN A 146 -9.28 -11.53 -16.59
N GLU A 147 -10.16 -12.53 -16.68
CA GLU A 147 -10.38 -13.33 -17.91
C GLU A 147 -10.86 -12.47 -19.08
N LEU A 148 -11.74 -11.49 -18.83
CA LEU A 148 -12.19 -10.57 -19.90
C LEU A 148 -11.04 -9.82 -20.54
N VAL A 149 -10.02 -9.46 -19.73
CA VAL A 149 -8.82 -8.77 -20.21
C VAL A 149 -7.87 -9.76 -20.88
N LEU A 150 -7.63 -10.92 -20.27
CA LEU A 150 -6.69 -11.92 -20.80
C LEU A 150 -7.13 -12.46 -22.16
N ASP A 151 -8.43 -12.71 -22.36
CA ASP A 151 -8.98 -13.18 -23.64
C ASP A 151 -8.78 -12.14 -24.75
N LEU A 152 -8.93 -10.86 -24.45
CA LEU A 152 -8.68 -9.78 -25.41
C LEU A 152 -7.20 -9.61 -25.72
N LEU A 153 -6.31 -9.82 -24.73
CA LEU A 153 -4.88 -9.84 -24.98
C LEU A 153 -4.46 -11.04 -25.82
N GLU A 154 -5.07 -12.21 -25.62
CA GLU A 154 -4.87 -13.40 -26.46
C GLU A 154 -5.30 -13.14 -27.90
N ALA A 155 -6.42 -12.46 -28.08
CA ALA A 155 -6.94 -12.06 -29.39
C ALA A 155 -6.20 -10.86 -30.02
N GLU A 156 -5.24 -10.25 -29.33
CA GLU A 156 -4.49 -9.05 -29.75
C GLU A 156 -5.39 -7.81 -29.93
N GLU A 157 -6.51 -7.74 -29.22
CA GLU A 157 -7.50 -6.66 -29.28
C GLU A 157 -7.27 -5.59 -28.20
N ILE A 158 -6.11 -4.94 -28.22
CA ILE A 158 -5.66 -4.02 -27.15
C ILE A 158 -6.61 -2.83 -26.94
N GLU A 159 -7.19 -2.26 -28.01
CA GLU A 159 -8.13 -1.14 -27.90
C GLU A 159 -9.43 -1.56 -27.19
N ARG A 160 -9.92 -2.77 -27.48
CA ARG A 160 -11.08 -3.30 -26.76
C ARG A 160 -10.74 -3.65 -25.32
N ALA A 161 -9.56 -4.21 -25.06
CA ALA A 161 -9.07 -4.44 -23.71
C ALA A 161 -9.02 -3.13 -22.90
N LYS A 162 -8.57 -2.02 -23.49
CA LYS A 162 -8.59 -0.70 -22.87
C LYS A 162 -10.02 -0.26 -22.49
N GLN A 163 -10.99 -0.45 -23.35
CA GLN A 163 -12.39 -0.13 -23.06
C GLN A 163 -12.95 -1.02 -21.92
N VAL A 164 -12.62 -2.31 -21.91
CA VAL A 164 -13.01 -3.23 -20.83
C VAL A 164 -12.36 -2.83 -19.50
N VAL A 165 -11.08 -2.52 -19.48
CA VAL A 165 -10.37 -2.02 -18.27
C VAL A 165 -11.03 -0.73 -17.77
N SER A 166 -11.31 0.22 -18.66
CA SER A 166 -11.99 1.46 -18.31
C SER A 166 -13.39 1.21 -17.70
N TRP A 167 -14.15 0.31 -18.32
CA TRP A 167 -15.47 -0.07 -17.84
C TRP A 167 -15.40 -0.74 -16.47
N LEU A 168 -14.45 -1.65 -16.24
CA LEU A 168 -14.26 -2.34 -14.95
C LEU A 168 -13.89 -1.35 -13.83
N ILE A 169 -13.02 -0.36 -14.10
CA ILE A 169 -12.68 0.70 -13.15
C ILE A 169 -13.94 1.49 -12.76
N ARG A 170 -14.76 1.87 -13.74
CA ARG A 170 -16.00 2.62 -13.52
C ARG A 170 -17.06 1.78 -12.81
N ALA A 171 -17.19 0.50 -13.18
CA ALA A 171 -18.13 -0.43 -12.57
C ALA A 171 -17.77 -0.70 -11.10
N ALA A 172 -16.49 -0.96 -10.81
CA ALA A 172 -16.01 -1.23 -9.46
C ALA A 172 -15.80 0.04 -8.60
N LYS A 173 -15.90 1.25 -9.17
CA LYS A 173 -15.71 2.54 -8.44
C LYS A 173 -14.36 2.64 -7.75
N VAL A 174 -13.27 2.33 -8.44
CA VAL A 174 -11.92 2.30 -7.86
C VAL A 174 -11.06 3.47 -8.30
N TYR A 175 -9.87 3.58 -7.71
CA TYR A 175 -8.91 4.66 -7.96
C TYR A 175 -7.80 4.28 -8.94
N GLY A 176 -7.33 3.04 -8.91
CA GLY A 176 -6.19 2.58 -9.70
C GLY A 176 -6.30 1.13 -10.13
N VAL A 177 -5.27 0.67 -10.82
CA VAL A 177 -5.14 -0.71 -11.30
C VAL A 177 -3.96 -1.40 -10.64
N LYS A 178 -4.19 -2.60 -10.12
CA LYS A 178 -3.17 -3.46 -9.52
C LYS A 178 -2.96 -4.73 -10.37
N ALA A 179 -1.72 -5.03 -10.64
CA ALA A 179 -1.32 -6.33 -11.17
C ALA A 179 -0.69 -7.15 -10.03
N VAL A 180 -1.21 -8.34 -9.77
CA VAL A 180 -0.66 -9.28 -8.79
C VAL A 180 -0.32 -10.58 -9.50
N ASN A 181 0.94 -11.01 -9.38
CA ASN A 181 1.42 -12.27 -9.98
C ASN A 181 0.83 -12.48 -11.39
N PRO A 182 1.15 -11.59 -12.37
CA PRO A 182 0.52 -11.58 -13.69
C PRO A 182 0.46 -12.96 -14.34
N GLY A 183 -0.77 -13.42 -14.65
CA GLY A 183 -1.02 -14.76 -15.17
C GLY A 183 -0.94 -15.91 -14.16
N GLY A 184 -0.33 -15.68 -12.97
CA GLY A 184 -0.11 -16.76 -12.00
C GLY A 184 -1.38 -17.22 -11.29
N VAL A 185 -2.33 -16.32 -11.01
CA VAL A 185 -3.63 -16.72 -10.42
C VAL A 185 -4.43 -17.59 -11.41
N THR A 186 -4.40 -17.22 -12.69
CA THR A 186 -5.03 -18.02 -13.74
C THR A 186 -4.35 -19.38 -13.88
N ALA A 187 -3.01 -19.43 -13.90
CA ALA A 187 -2.27 -20.70 -13.95
C ALA A 187 -2.55 -21.61 -12.75
N TRP A 188 -2.81 -21.02 -11.58
CA TRP A 188 -3.13 -21.76 -10.34
C TRP A 188 -4.41 -22.58 -10.44
N LYS A 189 -5.38 -22.20 -11.27
CA LYS A 189 -6.58 -23.02 -11.55
C LYS A 189 -6.22 -24.42 -12.04
N TRP A 190 -5.04 -24.55 -12.65
CA TRP A 190 -4.50 -25.80 -13.20
C TRP A 190 -3.39 -26.38 -12.31
N GLY A 191 -3.22 -25.88 -11.08
CA GLY A 191 -2.15 -26.30 -10.18
C GLY A 191 -0.74 -25.88 -10.64
N LYS A 192 -0.65 -24.86 -11.50
CA LYS A 192 0.61 -24.33 -12.05
C LYS A 192 0.89 -22.91 -11.57
N ASP A 193 2.02 -22.36 -11.96
CA ASP A 193 2.46 -21.02 -11.62
C ASP A 193 3.11 -20.35 -12.85
N ALA A 194 3.04 -19.03 -12.94
CA ALA A 194 3.62 -18.23 -14.03
C ALA A 194 5.00 -17.69 -13.60
N LYS A 195 6.02 -18.55 -13.57
CA LYS A 195 7.38 -18.21 -13.10
C LYS A 195 8.24 -17.52 -14.13
N ASN A 196 8.03 -17.80 -15.42
CA ASN A 196 8.79 -17.24 -16.54
C ASN A 196 7.95 -16.16 -17.22
N LEU A 197 8.46 -14.95 -17.27
CA LEU A 197 7.74 -13.82 -17.85
C LEU A 197 7.52 -13.92 -19.36
N ALA A 198 8.33 -14.70 -20.07
CA ALA A 198 8.28 -14.85 -21.52
C ALA A 198 7.45 -16.07 -21.98
N GLU A 199 7.06 -16.97 -21.07
CA GLU A 199 6.28 -18.15 -21.42
C GLU A 199 4.78 -17.88 -21.37
N PRO A 200 3.98 -18.43 -22.32
CA PRO A 200 2.54 -18.38 -22.25
C PRO A 200 2.00 -18.97 -20.94
N ILE A 201 1.01 -18.32 -20.36
CA ILE A 201 0.32 -18.82 -19.17
C ILE A 201 -0.60 -19.99 -19.53
N GLU A 202 -0.88 -20.86 -18.56
CA GLU A 202 -1.76 -22.01 -18.79
C GLU A 202 -3.14 -21.58 -19.30
N GLY A 203 -3.62 -22.24 -20.36
CA GLY A 203 -4.89 -21.94 -21.03
C GLY A 203 -4.78 -20.91 -22.17
N TYR A 204 -3.62 -20.30 -22.38
CA TYR A 204 -3.37 -19.30 -23.43
C TYR A 204 -2.17 -19.70 -24.28
N SER A 205 -2.11 -19.24 -25.52
CA SER A 205 -1.02 -19.55 -26.45
C SER A 205 -0.08 -18.40 -26.75
N LYS A 206 -0.57 -17.16 -26.58
CA LYS A 206 0.17 -15.92 -26.88
C LYS A 206 0.28 -14.99 -25.67
N THR A 207 -0.54 -15.20 -24.65
CA THR A 207 -0.58 -14.34 -23.47
C THR A 207 0.46 -14.79 -22.46
N THR A 208 1.47 -13.96 -22.23
CA THR A 208 2.56 -14.16 -21.27
C THR A 208 2.46 -13.14 -20.14
N PRO A 209 3.08 -13.38 -18.97
CA PRO A 209 3.18 -12.35 -17.93
C PRO A 209 3.76 -11.03 -18.45
N ALA A 210 4.79 -11.08 -19.31
CA ALA A 210 5.38 -9.88 -19.93
C ALA A 210 4.34 -9.11 -20.77
N LYS A 211 3.53 -9.81 -21.59
CA LYS A 211 2.46 -9.18 -22.37
C LYS A 211 1.39 -8.55 -21.49
N ILE A 212 1.00 -9.23 -20.41
CA ILE A 212 0.03 -8.68 -19.43
C ILE A 212 0.55 -7.39 -18.82
N ILE A 213 1.80 -7.39 -18.31
CA ILE A 213 2.43 -6.23 -17.67
C ILE A 213 2.52 -5.05 -18.64
N SER A 214 3.09 -5.27 -19.83
CA SER A 214 3.29 -4.21 -20.83
C SER A 214 1.97 -3.63 -21.32
N SER A 215 0.96 -4.47 -21.57
CA SER A 215 -0.35 -4.04 -22.03
C SER A 215 -1.11 -3.26 -20.96
N LEU A 216 -1.12 -3.72 -19.71
CA LEU A 216 -1.77 -3.00 -18.61
C LEU A 216 -1.08 -1.66 -18.33
N ALA A 217 0.27 -1.60 -18.37
CA ALA A 217 1.00 -0.35 -18.21
C ALA A 217 0.66 0.64 -19.34
N GLN A 218 0.59 0.17 -20.59
CA GLN A 218 0.16 0.97 -21.73
C GLN A 218 -1.28 1.48 -21.54
N ILE A 219 -2.22 0.62 -21.19
CA ILE A 219 -3.64 0.98 -21.00
C ILE A 219 -3.78 2.02 -19.89
N VAL A 220 -3.11 1.84 -18.75
CA VAL A 220 -3.17 2.77 -17.61
C VAL A 220 -2.62 4.16 -18.00
N ASP A 221 -1.52 4.21 -18.76
CA ASP A 221 -0.95 5.47 -19.25
C ASP A 221 -1.87 6.14 -20.29
N GLU A 222 -2.44 5.40 -21.23
CA GLU A 222 -3.38 5.92 -22.23
C GLU A 222 -4.69 6.42 -21.61
N LEU A 223 -5.20 5.75 -20.57
CA LEU A 223 -6.35 6.21 -19.79
C LEU A 223 -5.99 7.41 -18.89
N ARG A 224 -4.72 7.78 -18.81
CA ARG A 224 -4.19 8.89 -18.01
C ARG A 224 -4.59 8.80 -16.54
N LEU A 225 -4.56 7.61 -15.98
CA LEU A 225 -4.86 7.44 -14.57
C LEU A 225 -3.85 8.22 -13.71
N PRO A 226 -4.28 8.87 -12.63
CA PRO A 226 -3.38 9.65 -11.77
C PRO A 226 -2.31 8.77 -11.12
N HIS A 227 -2.66 7.56 -10.69
CA HIS A 227 -1.73 6.54 -10.19
C HIS A 227 -1.33 5.60 -11.33
N PRO A 228 -0.03 5.31 -11.50
CA PRO A 228 0.45 4.37 -12.52
C PRO A 228 0.04 2.93 -12.19
N LEU A 229 0.31 1.98 -13.11
CA LEU A 229 0.10 0.56 -12.82
C LEU A 229 0.88 0.17 -11.56
N HIS A 230 0.19 -0.41 -10.58
CA HIS A 230 0.72 -0.86 -9.31
C HIS A 230 1.05 -2.35 -9.40
N ILE A 231 2.34 -2.74 -9.37
CA ILE A 231 2.79 -4.07 -9.77
C ILE A 231 3.34 -4.87 -8.59
N HIS A 232 2.72 -5.98 -8.27
CA HIS A 232 3.26 -7.09 -7.50
C HIS A 232 3.82 -8.11 -8.50
N CYS A 233 5.14 -8.22 -8.57
CA CYS A 233 5.83 -9.04 -9.57
C CYS A 233 5.59 -10.55 -9.36
N ASN A 234 5.84 -11.34 -10.39
CA ASN A 234 5.88 -12.78 -10.27
C ASN A 234 7.01 -13.26 -9.34
N ASN A 235 6.96 -14.49 -8.88
CA ASN A 235 7.96 -15.12 -8.00
C ASN A 235 8.11 -14.44 -6.63
N LEU A 236 7.02 -13.92 -6.05
CA LEU A 236 7.01 -13.34 -4.71
C LEU A 236 7.75 -14.25 -3.72
N GLY A 237 8.66 -13.66 -2.93
CA GLY A 237 9.33 -14.33 -1.82
C GLY A 237 10.31 -15.42 -2.19
N ALA A 238 10.41 -15.82 -3.46
CA ALA A 238 11.28 -16.91 -3.89
C ALA A 238 12.76 -16.53 -3.89
N PRO A 239 13.69 -17.45 -3.51
CA PRO A 239 15.11 -17.23 -3.73
C PRO A 239 15.40 -16.92 -5.20
N GLY A 240 16.30 -15.95 -5.48
CA GLY A 240 16.68 -15.53 -6.83
C GLY A 240 15.69 -14.64 -7.57
N ASN A 241 14.60 -14.23 -6.95
CA ASN A 241 13.53 -13.47 -7.61
C ASN A 241 13.91 -12.03 -8.03
N VAL A 242 15.04 -11.51 -7.56
CA VAL A 242 15.56 -10.19 -8.01
C VAL A 242 15.68 -10.12 -9.54
N VAL A 243 16.01 -11.23 -10.19
CA VAL A 243 16.11 -11.33 -11.66
C VAL A 243 14.75 -11.05 -12.32
N THR A 244 13.70 -11.75 -11.88
CA THR A 244 12.33 -11.55 -12.36
C THR A 244 11.84 -10.11 -12.12
N THR A 245 12.21 -9.53 -10.99
CA THR A 245 11.84 -8.14 -10.66
C THR A 245 12.49 -7.14 -11.60
N ILE A 246 13.79 -7.29 -11.88
CA ILE A 246 14.50 -6.44 -12.84
C ILE A 246 13.96 -6.63 -14.25
N GLU A 247 13.65 -7.87 -14.66
CA GLU A 247 13.01 -8.15 -15.95
C GLU A 247 11.63 -7.48 -16.05
N THR A 248 10.82 -7.53 -15.00
CA THR A 248 9.54 -6.79 -14.95
C THR A 248 9.74 -5.30 -15.18
N MET A 249 10.74 -4.69 -14.53
CA MET A 249 11.05 -3.26 -14.73
C MET A 249 11.50 -2.97 -16.17
N LYS A 250 12.25 -3.87 -16.82
CA LYS A 250 12.67 -3.73 -18.23
C LYS A 250 11.50 -3.78 -19.20
N ILE A 251 10.53 -4.68 -18.96
CA ILE A 251 9.32 -4.83 -19.78
C ILE A 251 8.50 -3.54 -19.86
N LEU A 252 8.59 -2.68 -18.85
CA LEU A 252 7.87 -1.40 -18.82
C LEU A 252 8.36 -0.38 -19.86
N GLU A 253 9.57 -0.54 -20.41
CA GLU A 253 10.12 0.30 -21.48
C GLU A 253 10.02 1.80 -21.21
N GLY A 254 10.25 2.22 -19.97
CA GLY A 254 10.16 3.62 -19.54
C GLY A 254 8.75 4.13 -19.21
N ARG A 255 7.71 3.29 -19.30
CA ARG A 255 6.36 3.64 -18.81
C ARG A 255 6.36 3.77 -17.30
N ARG A 256 5.50 4.64 -16.79
CA ARG A 256 5.32 4.83 -15.34
C ARG A 256 4.80 3.54 -14.70
N ALA A 257 5.38 3.17 -13.57
CA ALA A 257 4.86 2.10 -12.73
C ALA A 257 5.18 2.34 -11.25
N HIS A 258 4.37 1.74 -10.39
CA HIS A 258 4.62 1.64 -8.95
C HIS A 258 4.93 0.19 -8.60
N MET A 259 6.15 -0.08 -8.14
CA MET A 259 6.61 -1.40 -7.76
C MET A 259 6.21 -1.68 -6.30
N ALA A 260 5.29 -2.61 -6.12
CA ALA A 260 4.75 -2.94 -4.81
C ALA A 260 5.77 -3.69 -3.94
N HIS A 261 5.79 -3.36 -2.64
CA HIS A 261 6.48 -4.12 -1.58
C HIS A 261 7.77 -4.81 -2.04
N LEU A 262 8.72 -4.01 -2.57
CA LEU A 262 9.98 -4.50 -3.13
C LEU A 262 10.78 -5.43 -2.19
N GLN A 263 10.53 -5.34 -0.88
CA GLN A 263 11.02 -6.24 0.15
C GLN A 263 10.90 -7.73 -0.24
N PHE A 264 9.76 -8.13 -0.81
CA PHE A 264 9.49 -9.51 -1.16
C PHE A 264 10.06 -9.93 -2.52
N HIS A 265 10.72 -9.01 -3.23
CA HIS A 265 11.16 -9.15 -4.61
C HIS A 265 12.66 -8.88 -4.82
N ALA A 266 13.45 -8.82 -3.74
CA ALA A 266 14.88 -8.50 -3.78
C ALA A 266 15.76 -9.59 -3.14
N TYR A 267 15.44 -10.84 -3.44
CA TYR A 267 16.17 -11.99 -2.91
C TYR A 267 17.07 -12.62 -3.97
N GLY A 268 18.28 -13.01 -3.53
CA GLY A 268 19.21 -13.87 -4.24
C GLY A 268 19.29 -15.27 -3.63
N GLY A 269 20.15 -16.10 -4.20
CA GLY A 269 20.28 -17.51 -3.83
C GLY A 269 19.44 -18.42 -4.71
N ASP A 270 19.74 -19.72 -4.69
CA ASP A 270 19.06 -20.74 -5.50
C ASP A 270 17.99 -21.48 -4.68
N ASP A 271 18.12 -21.42 -3.36
CA ASP A 271 17.23 -22.07 -2.40
C ASP A 271 17.16 -21.30 -1.06
N TRP A 272 16.35 -21.80 -0.16
CA TRP A 272 16.16 -21.21 1.18
C TRP A 272 17.39 -21.32 2.10
N HIS A 273 18.32 -22.26 1.82
CA HIS A 273 19.53 -22.43 2.61
C HIS A 273 20.57 -21.38 2.28
N ASN A 274 20.56 -20.86 1.06
CA ASN A 274 21.48 -19.83 0.60
C ASN A 274 20.79 -18.50 0.25
N LEU A 275 19.54 -18.30 0.73
CA LEU A 275 18.83 -17.04 0.60
C LEU A 275 19.68 -15.87 1.11
N ARG A 276 19.81 -14.82 0.33
CA ARG A 276 20.54 -13.59 0.66
C ARG A 276 19.82 -12.36 0.13
N SER A 277 20.16 -11.20 0.66
CA SER A 277 19.71 -9.93 0.12
C SER A 277 20.37 -9.64 -1.23
N GLU A 278 19.58 -9.19 -2.17
CA GLU A 278 20.01 -8.53 -3.41
C GLU A 278 19.44 -7.11 -3.51
N ALA A 279 19.15 -6.52 -2.37
CA ALA A 279 18.63 -5.15 -2.31
C ALA A 279 19.55 -4.14 -2.98
N ALA A 280 20.88 -4.31 -2.88
CA ALA A 280 21.85 -3.45 -3.56
C ALA A 280 21.73 -3.55 -5.08
N THR A 281 21.70 -4.78 -5.62
CA THR A 281 21.53 -5.02 -7.07
C THR A 281 20.23 -4.41 -7.59
N LEU A 282 19.13 -4.59 -6.85
CA LEU A 282 17.83 -4.05 -7.23
C LEU A 282 17.80 -2.51 -7.13
N ALA A 283 18.36 -1.95 -6.05
CA ALA A 283 18.41 -0.50 -5.85
C ALA A 283 19.26 0.20 -6.92
N ASP A 284 20.39 -0.39 -7.31
CA ASP A 284 21.24 0.15 -8.39
C ASP A 284 20.46 0.23 -9.72
N TYR A 285 19.75 -0.83 -10.08
CA TYR A 285 18.91 -0.81 -11.26
C TYR A 285 17.76 0.19 -11.13
N PHE A 286 17.02 0.18 -10.01
CA PHE A 286 15.89 1.08 -9.75
C PHE A 286 16.32 2.56 -9.77
N ASN A 287 17.48 2.89 -9.20
CA ASN A 287 18.02 4.26 -9.19
C ASN A 287 18.25 4.80 -10.60
N SER A 288 18.57 3.93 -11.56
CA SER A 288 18.74 4.30 -12.98
C SER A 288 17.41 4.52 -13.72
N GLN A 289 16.26 4.09 -13.17
CA GLN A 289 14.94 4.14 -13.80
C GLN A 289 14.10 5.28 -13.22
N LEU A 290 14.02 6.44 -13.88
CA LEU A 290 13.32 7.62 -13.36
C LEU A 290 11.79 7.55 -13.43
N ASN A 291 11.26 6.62 -14.18
CA ASN A 291 9.82 6.37 -14.38
C ASN A 291 9.18 5.54 -13.27
N LEU A 292 9.98 5.00 -12.34
CA LEU A 292 9.49 4.07 -11.32
C LEU A 292 9.37 4.75 -9.95
N THR A 293 8.31 4.39 -9.25
CA THR A 293 8.16 4.55 -7.80
C THR A 293 7.97 3.19 -7.15
N ALA A 294 8.18 3.09 -5.86
CA ALA A 294 8.00 1.82 -5.13
C ALA A 294 7.54 2.06 -3.69
N ASP A 295 6.98 1.03 -3.09
CA ASP A 295 6.84 0.93 -1.65
C ASP A 295 7.70 -0.21 -1.08
N ALA A 296 8.10 -0.05 0.18
CA ALA A 296 9.04 -0.99 0.77
C ALA A 296 8.42 -2.34 1.12
N GLY A 297 7.21 -2.36 1.66
CA GLY A 297 6.60 -3.58 2.21
C GLY A 297 7.39 -4.16 3.38
N ALA A 298 8.02 -3.31 4.21
CA ALA A 298 9.04 -3.70 5.17
C ALA A 298 8.55 -4.73 6.21
N ILE A 299 9.33 -5.77 6.39
CA ILE A 299 9.09 -6.80 7.42
C ILE A 299 9.60 -6.31 8.77
N LEU A 300 8.80 -6.57 9.82
CA LEU A 300 9.24 -6.47 11.21
C LEU A 300 9.01 -7.79 11.95
N PHE A 301 9.91 -8.11 12.90
CA PHE A 301 9.76 -9.31 13.71
C PHE A 301 8.50 -9.25 14.58
N GLY A 302 7.68 -10.27 14.49
CA GLY A 302 6.41 -10.39 15.21
C GLY A 302 5.33 -11.07 14.38
N ASP A 303 4.10 -11.02 14.87
CA ASP A 303 2.96 -11.63 14.21
C ASP A 303 2.54 -10.83 12.97
N ALA A 304 2.24 -11.54 11.90
CA ALA A 304 1.77 -11.08 10.62
C ALA A 304 0.71 -12.06 10.09
N VAL A 305 -0.01 -11.67 9.06
CA VAL A 305 -0.85 -12.59 8.28
C VAL A 305 -0.57 -12.33 6.82
N THR A 306 0.00 -13.32 6.13
CA THR A 306 0.21 -13.16 4.70
C THR A 306 -1.09 -13.38 3.94
N ILE A 307 -1.46 -12.39 3.13
CA ILE A 307 -2.67 -12.38 2.30
C ILE A 307 -2.25 -11.95 0.91
N THR A 308 -2.28 -12.86 -0.06
CA THR A 308 -1.92 -12.47 -1.43
C THR A 308 -2.66 -13.33 -2.46
N ALA A 309 -2.98 -12.72 -3.59
CA ALA A 309 -3.47 -13.45 -4.77
C ALA A 309 -2.40 -14.32 -5.45
N ASP A 310 -1.22 -14.47 -4.86
CA ASP A 310 -0.20 -15.44 -5.24
C ASP A 310 -0.46 -16.79 -4.52
N GLY A 311 -1.43 -17.56 -5.02
CA GLY A 311 -1.84 -18.85 -4.47
C GLY A 311 -0.70 -19.88 -4.41
N PRO A 312 0.12 -20.05 -5.46
CA PRO A 312 1.27 -20.95 -5.44
C PRO A 312 2.25 -20.67 -4.30
N TRP A 313 2.58 -19.39 -4.07
CA TRP A 313 3.45 -18.98 -2.97
C TRP A 313 2.85 -19.28 -1.60
N GLN A 314 1.58 -18.96 -1.39
CA GLN A 314 0.89 -19.19 -0.13
C GLN A 314 0.79 -20.69 0.21
N HIS A 315 0.53 -21.53 -0.78
CA HIS A 315 0.51 -22.97 -0.60
C HIS A 315 1.91 -23.51 -0.24
N LEU A 316 2.96 -23.03 -0.92
CA LEU A 316 4.35 -23.38 -0.59
C LEU A 316 4.71 -22.95 0.84
N LEU A 317 4.34 -21.74 1.24
CA LEU A 317 4.59 -21.22 2.60
C LEU A 317 3.91 -22.09 3.66
N TYR A 318 2.68 -22.54 3.40
CA TYR A 318 1.99 -23.51 4.23
C TYR A 318 2.76 -24.82 4.36
N GLN A 319 3.22 -25.39 3.24
CA GLN A 319 3.99 -26.64 3.23
C GLN A 319 5.31 -26.51 3.99
N LEU A 320 6.03 -25.40 3.83
CA LEU A 320 7.31 -25.15 4.49
C LEU A 320 7.16 -24.91 6.01
N THR A 321 6.06 -24.34 6.44
CA THR A 321 5.91 -23.85 7.82
C THR A 321 4.98 -24.69 8.68
N GLY A 322 4.12 -25.50 8.08
CA GLY A 322 3.05 -26.24 8.78
C GLY A 322 2.04 -25.35 9.48
N ARG A 323 1.91 -24.08 9.04
CA ARG A 323 0.97 -23.11 9.61
C ARG A 323 -0.45 -23.36 9.10
N LYS A 324 -1.44 -22.64 9.69
CA LYS A 324 -2.78 -22.62 9.11
C LYS A 324 -2.71 -22.08 7.68
N TRP A 325 -3.55 -22.60 6.80
CA TRP A 325 -3.67 -22.13 5.44
C TRP A 325 -5.13 -22.13 5.03
N GLY A 326 -5.53 -21.09 4.32
CA GLY A 326 -6.80 -21.02 3.66
C GLY A 326 -6.62 -20.42 2.28
N ASN A 327 -7.49 -20.78 1.35
CA ASN A 327 -7.55 -20.21 0.02
C ASN A 327 -8.99 -19.80 -0.28
N LEU A 328 -9.15 -18.64 -0.90
CA LEU A 328 -10.43 -18.22 -1.45
C LEU A 328 -10.56 -18.72 -2.89
N ASP A 329 -11.75 -18.59 -3.46
CA ASP A 329 -12.03 -18.87 -4.86
C ASP A 329 -11.07 -18.09 -5.78
N VAL A 330 -10.54 -18.77 -6.80
CA VAL A 330 -9.60 -18.17 -7.76
C VAL A 330 -10.29 -17.50 -8.94
N GLU A 331 -11.61 -17.66 -9.08
CA GLU A 331 -12.37 -17.10 -10.19
C GLU A 331 -12.39 -15.56 -10.15
N ASN A 332 -12.22 -14.93 -11.31
CA ASN A 332 -12.23 -13.47 -11.46
C ASN A 332 -11.34 -12.73 -10.45
N GLU A 333 -10.15 -13.27 -10.17
CA GLU A 333 -9.18 -12.71 -9.22
C GLU A 333 -9.67 -12.57 -7.77
N THR A 334 -10.77 -13.23 -7.38
CA THR A 334 -11.21 -13.28 -5.98
C THR A 334 -10.30 -14.14 -5.13
N GLY A 335 -9.55 -15.06 -5.75
CA GLY A 335 -8.68 -16.01 -5.08
C GLY A 335 -7.49 -15.35 -4.41
N CYS A 336 -7.29 -15.71 -3.15
CA CYS A 336 -6.04 -15.40 -2.44
C CYS A 336 -5.73 -16.53 -1.46
N GLY A 337 -4.44 -16.78 -1.27
CA GLY A 337 -3.95 -17.61 -0.18
C GLY A 337 -3.75 -16.78 1.08
N ILE A 338 -4.00 -17.40 2.24
CA ILE A 338 -3.86 -16.76 3.56
C ILE A 338 -3.09 -17.71 4.47
N VAL A 339 -1.97 -17.21 5.05
CA VAL A 339 -1.15 -17.94 6.01
C VAL A 339 -0.80 -17.04 7.19
N PRO A 340 -1.32 -17.30 8.39
CA PRO A 340 -0.84 -16.64 9.60
C PRO A 340 0.64 -16.96 9.82
N TYR A 341 1.44 -15.93 10.04
CA TYR A 341 2.88 -16.06 10.12
C TYR A 341 3.46 -15.28 11.31
N THR A 342 4.64 -15.68 11.77
CA THR A 342 5.39 -14.95 12.79
C THR A 342 6.84 -14.83 12.33
N TYR A 343 7.28 -13.63 11.99
CA TYR A 343 8.68 -13.35 11.69
C TYR A 343 9.52 -13.38 12.96
N ARG A 344 10.62 -14.14 12.96
CA ARG A 344 11.47 -14.38 14.14
C ARG A 344 12.91 -13.94 13.90
N PRO A 345 13.52 -13.16 14.81
CA PRO A 345 14.90 -12.67 14.63
C PRO A 345 15.95 -13.78 14.63
N ASN A 346 15.69 -14.91 15.28
CA ASN A 346 16.60 -16.07 15.31
C ASN A 346 16.42 -17.04 14.13
N ASN A 347 15.51 -16.77 13.22
CA ASN A 347 15.35 -17.53 11.98
C ASN A 347 16.19 -16.86 10.88
N LEU A 348 17.06 -17.63 10.22
CA LEU A 348 17.98 -17.13 9.19
C LEU A 348 17.24 -16.41 8.04
N VAL A 349 16.20 -17.04 7.51
CA VAL A 349 15.41 -16.50 6.40
C VAL A 349 14.73 -15.20 6.81
N ASN A 350 14.05 -15.20 7.97
CA ASN A 350 13.36 -13.99 8.45
C ASN A 350 14.32 -12.84 8.77
N ALA A 351 15.55 -13.15 9.25
CA ALA A 351 16.56 -12.13 9.51
C ALA A 351 17.03 -11.45 8.21
N VAL A 352 17.28 -12.23 7.16
CA VAL A 352 17.59 -11.68 5.82
C VAL A 352 16.41 -10.88 5.28
N GLN A 353 15.21 -11.42 5.34
CA GLN A 353 14.00 -10.75 4.90
C GLN A 353 13.79 -9.41 5.61
N TRP A 354 13.97 -9.34 6.93
CA TRP A 354 13.88 -8.08 7.68
C TRP A 354 14.89 -7.02 7.20
N ALA A 355 16.09 -7.43 6.83
CA ALA A 355 17.13 -6.51 6.38
C ALA A 355 16.80 -5.90 5.00
N VAL A 356 16.28 -6.70 4.07
CA VAL A 356 16.04 -6.28 2.67
C VAL A 356 15.17 -5.02 2.57
N GLY A 357 14.09 -4.93 3.34
CA GLY A 357 13.21 -3.74 3.30
C GLY A 357 13.92 -2.47 3.77
N LEU A 358 14.76 -2.58 4.82
CA LEU A 358 15.55 -1.47 5.32
C LEU A 358 16.67 -1.10 4.34
N GLU A 359 17.34 -2.09 3.75
CA GLU A 359 18.37 -1.86 2.74
C GLU A 359 17.81 -1.11 1.53
N LEU A 360 16.64 -1.51 1.01
CA LEU A 360 16.00 -0.81 -0.11
C LEU A 360 15.68 0.65 0.24
N LEU A 361 15.10 0.91 1.43
CA LEU A 361 14.84 2.25 1.90
C LEU A 361 16.13 3.09 2.02
N LEU A 362 17.25 2.47 2.42
CA LEU A 362 18.52 3.16 2.59
C LEU A 362 19.32 3.31 1.30
N LEU A 363 19.19 2.40 0.33
CA LEU A 363 19.97 2.34 -0.90
C LEU A 363 19.30 3.05 -2.09
N ILE A 364 17.97 3.17 -2.09
CA ILE A 364 17.28 4.00 -3.08
C ILE A 364 17.53 5.47 -2.72
N ASN A 365 18.22 6.18 -3.62
CA ASN A 365 18.78 7.49 -3.35
C ASN A 365 17.74 8.59 -3.22
N ASP A 366 16.68 8.52 -4.02
CA ASP A 366 15.62 9.54 -4.05
C ASP A 366 14.43 9.13 -3.17
N PRO A 367 14.22 9.77 -1.99
CA PRO A 367 13.11 9.46 -1.09
C PRO A 367 11.73 9.75 -1.71
N TRP A 368 11.67 10.53 -2.80
CA TRP A 368 10.42 10.75 -3.54
C TRP A 368 9.97 9.56 -4.37
N ARG A 369 10.77 8.49 -4.43
CA ARG A 369 10.49 7.31 -5.25
C ARG A 369 10.37 6.01 -4.46
N ILE A 370 10.68 6.00 -3.15
CA ILE A 370 10.49 4.83 -2.27
C ILE A 370 9.70 5.24 -1.03
N PHE A 371 8.65 4.49 -0.69
CA PHE A 371 7.72 4.87 0.37
C PHE A 371 7.67 3.85 1.50
N LEU A 372 7.40 4.35 2.70
CA LEU A 372 7.26 3.52 3.89
C LEU A 372 5.91 2.80 3.86
N THR A 373 5.94 1.49 3.73
CA THR A 373 4.82 0.59 3.95
C THR A 373 5.29 -0.68 4.64
N THR A 374 4.37 -1.48 5.12
CA THR A 374 4.61 -2.85 5.57
C THR A 374 3.82 -3.86 4.75
N ASP A 375 3.14 -3.40 3.70
CA ASP A 375 2.19 -4.24 2.98
C ASP A 375 1.26 -4.94 3.99
N HIS A 376 0.72 -4.13 4.92
CA HIS A 376 -0.08 -4.63 6.03
C HIS A 376 -1.19 -5.58 5.54
N PRO A 377 -1.32 -6.76 6.14
CA PRO A 377 -0.60 -7.33 7.28
C PRO A 377 0.55 -8.28 6.90
N ASN A 378 1.03 -8.27 5.64
CA ASN A 378 1.99 -9.24 5.08
C ASN A 378 3.39 -9.14 5.70
N GLY A 379 3.99 -7.97 5.71
CA GLY A 379 5.32 -7.75 6.29
C GLY A 379 5.27 -7.46 7.79
N ALA A 380 4.33 -6.62 8.19
CA ALA A 380 4.04 -6.28 9.58
C ALA A 380 2.72 -5.50 9.68
N CYS A 381 2.30 -5.26 10.91
CA CYS A 381 1.17 -4.38 11.19
C CYS A 381 1.56 -2.91 10.98
N PHE A 382 0.72 -2.12 10.32
CA PHE A 382 0.98 -0.71 10.00
C PHE A 382 1.25 0.16 11.26
N TRP A 383 0.62 -0.11 12.40
CA TRP A 383 0.88 0.66 13.63
C TRP A 383 2.31 0.51 14.18
N ARG A 384 3.16 -0.26 13.51
CA ARG A 384 4.60 -0.38 13.82
C ARG A 384 5.48 0.53 12.95
N TYR A 385 4.92 1.41 12.14
CA TYR A 385 5.70 2.40 11.36
C TYR A 385 6.67 3.21 12.21
N PRO A 386 6.36 3.61 13.47
CA PRO A 386 7.33 4.31 14.31
C PRO A 386 8.64 3.52 14.56
N GLU A 387 8.58 2.19 14.61
CA GLU A 387 9.79 1.36 14.74
C GLU A 387 10.65 1.41 13.47
N ILE A 388 10.03 1.39 12.28
CA ILE A 388 10.77 1.51 11.01
C ILE A 388 11.37 2.91 10.90
N ILE A 389 10.63 3.95 11.22
CA ILE A 389 11.13 5.33 11.24
C ILE A 389 12.36 5.45 12.14
N ASN A 390 12.33 4.86 13.33
CA ASN A 390 13.49 4.86 14.25
C ASN A 390 14.67 4.07 13.68
N LEU A 391 14.43 2.96 12.97
CA LEU A 391 15.47 2.21 12.26
C LEU A 391 16.09 3.02 11.12
N LEU A 392 15.34 3.91 10.48
CA LEU A 392 15.83 4.77 9.40
C LEU A 392 16.57 6.00 9.91
N THR A 393 16.18 6.55 11.05
CA THR A 393 16.73 7.80 11.61
C THR A 393 17.89 7.58 12.58
N SER A 394 18.19 6.32 12.97
CA SER A 394 19.27 5.99 13.90
C SER A 394 20.05 4.75 13.46
N ALA A 395 21.26 4.98 12.96
CA ALA A 395 22.21 3.90 12.63
C ALA A 395 22.63 3.12 13.89
N GLU A 396 22.75 3.80 15.04
CA GLU A 396 23.04 3.15 16.32
C GLU A 396 21.94 2.16 16.71
N PHE A 397 20.67 2.58 16.62
CA PHE A 397 19.53 1.70 16.91
C PHE A 397 19.48 0.51 15.97
N ARG A 398 19.77 0.70 14.67
CA ARG A 398 19.91 -0.42 13.70
C ARG A 398 20.98 -1.40 14.12
N ARG A 399 22.20 -0.92 14.47
CA ARG A 399 23.31 -1.76 14.90
C ARG A 399 22.96 -2.58 16.15
N GLU A 400 22.24 -1.99 17.11
CA GLU A 400 21.78 -2.73 18.29
C GLU A 400 20.78 -3.85 17.94
N ARG A 401 19.94 -3.64 16.94
CA ARG A 401 19.03 -4.69 16.44
C ARG A 401 19.79 -5.80 15.71
N LEU A 402 20.78 -5.45 14.89
CA LEU A 402 21.62 -6.39 14.16
C LEU A 402 22.41 -7.34 15.09
N LYS A 403 22.90 -6.88 16.25
CA LYS A 403 23.57 -7.73 17.24
C LYS A 403 22.74 -8.91 17.74
N ARG A 404 21.43 -8.88 17.56
CA ARG A 404 20.51 -9.95 18.00
C ARG A 404 20.23 -10.98 16.92
N LEU A 405 20.77 -10.81 15.72
CA LEU A 405 20.57 -11.70 14.59
C LEU A 405 21.62 -12.81 14.55
N PRO A 406 21.31 -13.97 13.92
CA PRO A 406 22.29 -15.02 13.69
C PRO A 406 23.49 -14.52 12.85
N ALA A 407 24.70 -14.87 13.21
CA ALA A 407 25.91 -14.46 12.47
C ALA A 407 25.83 -14.80 10.97
N LYS A 408 25.33 -16.00 10.64
CA LYS A 408 25.12 -16.40 9.24
C LYS A 408 24.12 -15.53 8.47
N ALA A 409 23.19 -14.84 9.14
CA ALA A 409 22.30 -13.91 8.49
C ALA A 409 23.02 -12.60 8.17
N LEU A 410 23.90 -12.13 9.07
CA LEU A 410 24.69 -10.92 8.86
C LEU A 410 25.62 -11.03 7.63
N GLU A 411 26.12 -12.23 7.33
CA GLU A 411 26.94 -12.51 6.14
C GLU A 411 26.15 -12.44 4.82
N ARG A 412 24.82 -12.34 4.89
CA ARG A 412 23.89 -12.42 3.74
C ARG A 412 23.10 -11.14 3.49
N MET A 413 23.52 -10.06 4.13
CA MET A 413 22.92 -8.74 4.02
C MET A 413 24.00 -7.67 4.01
N THR A 414 23.68 -6.48 3.50
CA THR A 414 24.57 -5.32 3.46
C THR A 414 24.23 -4.28 4.53
N LEU A 415 23.18 -4.50 5.31
CA LEU A 415 22.63 -3.52 6.25
C LEU A 415 23.63 -3.06 7.32
N MET A 416 24.63 -3.89 7.66
CA MET A 416 25.68 -3.54 8.61
C MET A 416 26.60 -2.41 8.12
N ASP A 417 26.75 -2.30 6.80
CA ASP A 417 27.65 -1.35 6.14
C ASP A 417 26.94 -0.02 5.79
N LEU A 418 25.64 0.08 6.10
CA LEU A 418 24.83 1.24 5.75
C LEU A 418 24.71 2.20 6.94
N ASP A 419 25.42 3.32 6.87
CA ASP A 419 25.40 4.39 7.88
C ASP A 419 24.40 5.51 7.62
N ARG A 420 23.75 5.53 6.44
CA ARG A 420 22.76 6.54 6.09
C ARG A 420 21.68 6.64 7.16
N GLU A 421 21.35 7.85 7.55
CA GLU A 421 20.21 8.19 8.41
C GLU A 421 19.28 9.13 7.66
N TYR A 422 17.99 8.90 7.83
CA TYR A 422 16.96 9.79 7.28
C TYR A 422 16.78 11.00 8.17
N THR A 423 16.70 12.17 7.54
CA THR A 423 16.26 13.41 8.18
C THR A 423 14.75 13.42 8.37
N LEU A 424 14.23 14.27 9.26
CA LEU A 424 12.77 14.44 9.42
C LEU A 424 12.09 14.92 8.13
N SER A 425 12.81 15.66 7.28
CA SER A 425 12.30 16.04 5.94
C SER A 425 12.15 14.84 5.03
N GLU A 426 13.12 13.92 4.99
CA GLU A 426 13.01 12.68 4.22
C GLU A 426 11.91 11.76 4.78
N ILE A 427 11.74 11.71 6.11
CA ILE A 427 10.60 11.00 6.72
C ILE A 427 9.28 11.62 6.23
N ALA A 428 9.13 12.95 6.24
CA ALA A 428 7.93 13.62 5.71
C ALA A 428 7.66 13.27 4.23
N ILE A 429 8.72 13.06 3.43
CA ILE A 429 8.58 12.61 2.05
C ILE A 429 8.02 11.18 2.01
N ILE A 430 8.69 10.22 2.65
CA ILE A 430 8.36 8.80 2.47
C ILE A 430 7.04 8.35 3.13
N ILE A 431 6.52 9.13 4.10
CA ILE A 431 5.26 8.82 4.79
C ILE A 431 4.07 9.67 4.32
N SER A 432 4.30 10.74 3.56
CA SER A 432 3.22 11.68 3.22
C SER A 432 3.36 12.27 1.81
N ALA A 433 4.35 13.14 1.58
CA ALA A 433 4.46 13.91 0.33
C ALA A 433 4.73 13.02 -0.90
N GLY A 434 5.61 12.05 -0.78
CA GLY A 434 5.97 11.11 -1.84
C GLY A 434 4.79 10.21 -2.24
N PRO A 435 4.16 9.46 -1.30
CA PRO A 435 2.98 8.67 -1.58
C PRO A 435 1.83 9.47 -2.21
N ALA A 436 1.52 10.66 -1.67
CA ALA A 436 0.49 11.52 -2.22
C ALA A 436 0.78 11.93 -3.67
N ARG A 437 2.04 12.29 -3.97
CA ARG A 437 2.50 12.62 -5.32
C ARG A 437 2.40 11.43 -6.27
N ALA A 438 2.83 10.24 -5.85
CA ALA A 438 2.78 9.02 -6.65
C ALA A 438 1.33 8.57 -6.94
N LEU A 439 0.41 8.85 -6.01
CA LEU A 439 -1.02 8.66 -6.20
C LEU A 439 -1.67 9.74 -7.08
N GLY A 440 -1.00 10.87 -7.33
CA GLY A 440 -1.59 12.01 -8.02
C GLY A 440 -2.60 12.80 -7.18
N LEU A 441 -2.59 12.64 -5.85
CA LEU A 441 -3.46 13.34 -4.92
C LEU A 441 -2.93 14.75 -4.63
N THR A 442 -3.22 15.70 -5.51
CA THR A 442 -2.64 17.05 -5.52
C THR A 442 -2.97 17.91 -4.30
N ARG A 443 -3.92 17.51 -3.46
CA ARG A 443 -4.30 18.25 -2.24
C ARG A 443 -3.88 17.54 -0.97
N LYS A 444 -3.16 16.42 -1.08
CA LYS A 444 -2.64 15.61 0.04
C LYS A 444 -1.13 15.69 0.12
N GLY A 445 -0.58 15.31 1.26
CA GLY A 445 0.86 15.20 1.48
C GLY A 445 1.62 16.52 1.53
N HIS A 446 0.93 17.65 1.66
CA HIS A 446 1.56 18.97 1.83
C HIS A 446 0.69 19.95 2.60
N LEU A 447 1.31 21.05 3.09
CA LEU A 447 0.69 22.13 3.86
C LEU A 447 0.65 23.45 3.09
N GLY A 448 0.78 23.42 1.77
CA GLY A 448 0.65 24.59 0.91
C GLY A 448 -0.79 25.08 0.81
N ILE A 449 -0.98 26.34 0.42
CA ILE A 449 -2.30 26.97 0.26
C ILE A 449 -3.14 26.13 -0.71
N GLY A 450 -4.40 25.87 -0.32
CA GLY A 450 -5.36 25.05 -1.07
C GLY A 450 -5.29 23.55 -0.76
N ALA A 451 -4.26 23.07 -0.05
CA ALA A 451 -4.21 21.69 0.43
C ALA A 451 -5.37 21.38 1.38
N ASP A 452 -5.73 20.11 1.47
CA ASP A 452 -6.59 19.64 2.55
C ASP A 452 -5.92 19.91 3.90
N ALA A 453 -6.67 20.39 4.88
CA ALA A 453 -6.14 20.68 6.21
C ALA A 453 -5.98 19.38 7.03
N ASP A 454 -5.12 18.50 6.53
CA ASP A 454 -4.70 17.26 7.17
C ASP A 454 -3.29 17.47 7.75
N VAL A 455 -3.22 17.73 9.07
CA VAL A 455 -1.98 18.14 9.74
C VAL A 455 -1.73 17.25 10.94
N THR A 456 -0.51 16.73 11.05
CA THR A 456 -0.07 15.98 12.23
C THR A 456 0.98 16.77 13.00
N ILE A 457 0.81 16.87 14.30
CA ILE A 457 1.72 17.58 15.20
C ILE A 457 2.23 16.58 16.24
N TYR A 458 3.55 16.47 16.36
CA TYR A 458 4.20 15.61 17.34
C TYR A 458 5.01 16.44 18.33
N HIS A 459 5.19 15.94 19.54
CA HIS A 459 6.22 16.46 20.44
C HIS A 459 7.61 16.21 19.83
N ASP A 460 8.45 17.26 19.78
CA ASP A 460 9.83 17.12 19.31
C ASP A 460 10.60 16.20 20.28
N ASN A 461 11.08 15.06 19.78
CA ASN A 461 11.77 14.05 20.57
C ASN A 461 12.94 13.46 19.78
N PRO A 462 14.16 13.37 20.35
CA PRO A 462 15.31 12.77 19.68
C PRO A 462 15.12 11.26 19.39
N ASP A 463 14.30 10.56 20.17
CA ASP A 463 13.87 9.20 19.89
C ASP A 463 12.69 9.24 18.92
N ALA A 464 12.94 8.94 17.65
CA ALA A 464 11.92 8.96 16.60
C ALA A 464 10.78 7.97 16.87
N TYR A 465 11.06 6.82 17.52
CA TYR A 465 9.98 5.90 17.91
C TYR A 465 8.98 6.58 18.86
N GLN A 466 9.49 7.28 19.87
CA GLN A 466 8.63 7.99 20.83
C GLN A 466 7.90 9.16 20.17
N MET A 467 8.58 9.88 19.27
CA MET A 467 8.00 11.00 18.52
C MET A 467 6.79 10.55 17.69
N PHE A 468 6.96 9.55 16.83
CA PHE A 468 5.94 9.13 15.86
C PHE A 468 4.90 8.15 16.42
N LYS A 469 5.08 7.67 17.65
CA LYS A 469 4.17 6.70 18.25
C LYS A 469 2.79 7.26 18.54
N VAL A 470 2.71 8.51 18.95
CA VAL A 470 1.46 9.18 19.32
C VAL A 470 1.54 10.65 18.94
N PRO A 471 0.67 11.17 18.08
CA PRO A 471 0.63 12.59 17.80
C PRO A 471 0.06 13.38 18.98
N ARG A 472 0.62 14.56 19.23
CA ARG A 472 0.00 15.55 20.12
C ARG A 472 -1.35 15.97 19.58
N TYR A 473 -1.41 16.26 18.27
CA TYR A 473 -2.64 16.56 17.57
C TYR A 473 -2.64 15.91 16.19
N LEU A 474 -3.79 15.35 15.81
CA LEU A 474 -4.13 15.09 14.41
C LEU A 474 -5.29 16.00 14.03
N ILE A 475 -5.09 16.77 12.99
CA ILE A 475 -6.12 17.60 12.38
C ILE A 475 -6.50 16.96 11.05
N LYS A 476 -7.80 16.71 10.87
CA LYS A 476 -8.36 16.11 9.66
C LYS A 476 -9.41 17.04 9.09
N ALA A 477 -9.23 17.48 7.83
CA ALA A 477 -10.11 18.44 7.18
C ALA A 477 -10.37 19.70 8.05
N GLY A 478 -9.35 20.14 8.79
CA GLY A 478 -9.39 21.33 9.65
C GLY A 478 -9.95 21.11 11.06
N GLU A 479 -10.39 19.91 11.41
CA GLU A 479 -10.90 19.56 12.73
C GLU A 479 -9.88 18.75 13.54
N ILE A 480 -9.73 19.03 14.84
CA ILE A 480 -8.88 18.24 15.72
C ILE A 480 -9.58 16.91 16.02
N VAL A 481 -9.10 15.85 15.43
CA VAL A 481 -9.68 14.50 15.56
C VAL A 481 -8.96 13.65 16.59
N VAL A 482 -7.66 13.91 16.84
CA VAL A 482 -6.87 13.26 17.90
C VAL A 482 -6.15 14.32 18.71
N GLU A 483 -6.10 14.12 20.04
CA GLU A 483 -5.32 14.91 20.98
C GLU A 483 -4.68 13.98 22.02
N GLU A 484 -3.34 13.97 22.13
CA GLU A 484 -2.57 13.07 23.01
C GLU A 484 -2.95 11.59 22.82
N GLY A 485 -3.17 11.17 21.58
CA GLY A 485 -3.62 9.81 21.25
C GLY A 485 -5.10 9.53 21.52
N ASP A 486 -5.83 10.40 22.21
CA ASP A 486 -7.26 10.27 22.43
C ASP A 486 -8.05 10.75 21.19
N ILE A 487 -8.96 9.92 20.70
CA ILE A 487 -9.85 10.30 19.61
C ILE A 487 -10.94 11.22 20.14
N ARG A 488 -11.00 12.45 19.62
CA ARG A 488 -11.94 13.50 20.01
C ARG A 488 -13.15 13.58 19.11
N HIS A 489 -12.93 13.26 17.82
CA HIS A 489 -13.94 13.35 16.78
C HIS A 489 -13.70 12.28 15.73
N MET A 490 -14.75 11.74 15.14
CA MET A 490 -14.69 10.65 14.15
C MET A 490 -15.43 11.04 12.87
N PRO A 491 -14.85 11.96 12.06
CA PRO A 491 -15.46 12.28 10.78
C PRO A 491 -15.45 11.05 9.86
N GLU A 492 -16.43 10.96 9.01
CA GLU A 492 -16.39 10.06 7.88
C GLU A 492 -15.37 10.58 6.86
N GLY A 493 -14.37 9.77 6.54
CA GLY A 493 -13.38 10.11 5.50
C GLY A 493 -13.98 10.04 4.10
N ARG A 494 -13.34 10.71 3.14
CA ARG A 494 -13.71 10.65 1.72
C ARG A 494 -13.14 9.40 1.08
N GLU A 495 -13.75 8.97 -0.02
CA GLU A 495 -13.23 7.92 -0.87
C GLU A 495 -12.89 8.47 -2.26
N PHE A 496 -11.62 8.32 -2.68
CA PHE A 496 -11.14 8.79 -3.96
C PHE A 496 -11.39 7.76 -5.05
N LEU A 497 -11.96 8.22 -6.16
CA LEU A 497 -12.30 7.41 -7.32
C LEU A 497 -11.75 8.06 -8.59
N VAL A 498 -11.67 7.28 -9.68
CA VAL A 498 -11.45 7.81 -11.03
C VAL A 498 -12.58 7.41 -11.97
N GLN A 499 -12.80 8.21 -13.01
CA GLN A 499 -13.75 7.91 -14.07
C GLN A 499 -13.05 8.09 -15.44
N PRO A 500 -12.24 7.12 -15.87
CA PRO A 500 -11.59 7.21 -17.17
C PRO A 500 -12.61 7.21 -18.32
N PRO A 501 -12.26 7.77 -19.49
CA PRO A 501 -13.12 7.72 -20.67
C PRO A 501 -13.47 6.28 -21.04
N CYS A 502 -14.73 6.01 -21.31
CA CYS A 502 -15.23 4.70 -21.68
C CYS A 502 -16.29 4.83 -22.78
N ASP A 503 -16.17 4.06 -23.85
CA ASP A 503 -17.24 3.97 -24.86
C ASP A 503 -18.33 3.04 -24.31
N GLU A 504 -19.53 3.56 -24.13
CA GLU A 504 -20.67 2.79 -23.61
C GLU A 504 -21.05 1.60 -24.49
N LYS A 505 -20.67 1.60 -25.78
CA LYS A 505 -20.84 0.45 -26.68
C LYS A 505 -20.10 -0.81 -26.22
N ILE A 506 -19.12 -0.68 -25.33
CA ILE A 506 -18.44 -1.84 -24.76
C ILE A 506 -19.42 -2.75 -24.00
N GLU A 507 -20.50 -2.23 -23.48
CA GLU A 507 -21.53 -3.03 -22.82
C GLU A 507 -22.25 -3.96 -23.77
N GLU A 508 -22.43 -3.60 -25.06
CA GLU A 508 -22.99 -4.47 -26.09
C GLU A 508 -22.11 -5.71 -26.30
N TYR A 509 -20.78 -5.55 -26.16
CA TYR A 509 -19.84 -6.65 -26.21
C TYR A 509 -19.86 -7.48 -24.91
N LEU A 510 -19.93 -6.86 -23.74
CA LEU A 510 -19.85 -7.54 -22.46
C LEU A 510 -21.13 -8.32 -22.10
N ARG A 511 -22.32 -7.80 -22.38
CA ARG A 511 -23.60 -8.42 -22.00
C ARG A 511 -23.75 -9.89 -22.47
N PRO A 512 -23.45 -10.26 -23.72
CA PRO A 512 -23.51 -11.67 -24.16
C PRO A 512 -22.53 -12.57 -23.42
N ILE A 513 -21.32 -12.07 -23.09
CA ILE A 513 -20.31 -12.82 -22.36
C ILE A 513 -20.80 -13.13 -20.94
N PHE A 514 -21.38 -12.13 -20.25
CA PHE A 514 -21.97 -12.33 -18.92
C PHE A 514 -23.07 -13.38 -18.93
N GLN A 515 -23.93 -13.39 -19.96
CA GLN A 515 -25.00 -14.39 -20.10
C GLN A 515 -24.48 -15.81 -20.32
N GLN A 516 -23.32 -15.95 -20.97
CA GLN A 516 -22.75 -17.25 -21.31
C GLN A 516 -21.83 -17.82 -20.22
N VAL A 517 -21.07 -16.98 -19.55
CA VAL A 517 -19.95 -17.39 -18.69
C VAL A 517 -20.25 -17.16 -17.20
N TYR A 518 -20.91 -16.05 -16.86
CA TYR A 518 -21.17 -15.69 -15.47
C TYR A 518 -22.58 -16.06 -15.03
N THR A 519 -22.72 -16.45 -13.77
CA THR A 519 -24.04 -16.68 -13.13
C THR A 519 -24.63 -15.39 -12.54
N MET A 520 -23.88 -14.29 -12.59
CA MET A 520 -24.29 -12.97 -12.13
C MET A 520 -24.90 -12.17 -13.28
N SER A 521 -26.00 -11.46 -13.04
CA SER A 521 -26.55 -10.52 -14.01
C SER A 521 -25.59 -9.37 -14.26
N PHE A 522 -25.42 -9.01 -15.53
CA PHE A 522 -24.61 -7.84 -15.93
C PHE A 522 -25.02 -6.57 -15.16
N ASP A 523 -26.32 -6.32 -15.00
CA ASP A 523 -26.83 -5.13 -14.35
C ASP A 523 -26.58 -5.10 -12.82
N ASN A 524 -26.29 -6.25 -12.21
CA ASN A 524 -25.92 -6.35 -10.78
C ASN A 524 -24.40 -6.33 -10.53
N TYR A 525 -23.59 -6.31 -11.59
CA TYR A 525 -22.14 -6.33 -11.46
C TYR A 525 -21.54 -4.99 -10.97
N PRO A 526 -21.99 -3.81 -11.49
CA PRO A 526 -21.47 -2.53 -11.04
C PRO A 526 -21.84 -2.21 -9.57
N VAL A 527 -20.92 -1.56 -8.88
CA VAL A 527 -21.13 -1.01 -7.55
C VAL A 527 -21.95 0.29 -7.67
N GLU A 528 -22.98 0.41 -6.85
CA GLU A 528 -23.81 1.63 -6.79
C GLU A 528 -23.05 2.77 -6.07
N MET A 529 -23.25 4.00 -6.54
CA MET A 529 -22.54 5.17 -6.00
C MET A 529 -22.88 5.47 -4.52
N ASP A 530 -24.08 5.10 -4.05
CA ASP A 530 -24.51 5.28 -2.67
C ASP A 530 -23.80 4.35 -1.66
N ARG A 531 -23.04 3.37 -2.16
CA ARG A 531 -22.16 2.52 -1.35
C ARG A 531 -20.84 3.19 -0.98
N ILE A 532 -20.48 4.24 -1.71
CA ILE A 532 -19.19 4.93 -1.57
C ILE A 532 -19.31 6.07 -0.55
N ALA A 533 -18.39 6.10 0.41
CA ALA A 533 -18.33 7.14 1.44
C ALA A 533 -17.83 8.47 0.87
N LYS A 534 -18.68 9.51 0.84
CA LYS A 534 -18.30 10.85 0.38
C LYS A 534 -17.38 10.81 -0.85
N PRO A 535 -17.87 10.28 -1.99
CA PRO A 535 -17.05 10.05 -3.16
C PRO A 535 -16.41 11.35 -3.67
N GLU A 536 -15.12 11.28 -3.99
CA GLU A 536 -14.39 12.38 -4.62
C GLU A 536 -13.70 11.87 -5.89
N ILE A 537 -14.20 12.33 -7.05
CA ILE A 537 -13.69 11.90 -8.34
C ILE A 537 -12.41 12.71 -8.66
N GLN A 538 -11.32 12.00 -8.90
CA GLN A 538 -10.06 12.57 -9.36
C GLN A 538 -10.00 12.54 -10.89
N ASN A 539 -9.46 13.60 -11.48
CA ASN A 539 -9.36 13.70 -12.94
C ASN A 539 -8.27 12.78 -13.50
N CYS A 540 -8.59 12.07 -14.57
CA CYS A 540 -7.61 11.43 -15.46
C CYS A 540 -6.95 12.55 -16.30
N LYS A 541 -5.64 12.77 -16.12
CA LYS A 541 -4.90 13.91 -16.71
C LYS A 541 -4.10 13.52 -17.94
#